data_cc6ff276496bb5d9e7014a80e352d835
#
_entry.id   cc6ff276496bb5d9e7014a80e352d835
#
_cell.length_a   1.000
_cell.length_b   1.000
_cell.length_c   1.000
_cell.angle_alpha   90.00
_cell.angle_beta   90.00
_cell.angle_gamma   90.00
#
_symmetry.space_group_name_H-M   'P 1'
#
loop_
_entity.id
_entity.type
_entity.pdbx_description
1 polymer ?
#
loop_
_entity_poly.entity_id
_entity_poly.type
_entity_poly.pdbx_seq_one_letter_code
_entity_poly.pdbx_strand_id
1 'polypeptide(L)' 'MTTSDKERILRLKAVQSALASVQLAGLQPSQRLERLFASWIDGNSTLDQVHASLFAEVKTAND' A
#
# COMPACT_ATOMS: atom_id res chain seq x y z
N MET A 1 -10.56 15.26 -3.26
CA MET A 1 -10.71 15.51 -1.82
C MET A 1 -9.36 15.40 -1.16
N THR A 2 -8.93 16.42 -0.44
CA THR A 2 -7.63 16.40 0.21
C THR A 2 -7.73 15.68 1.55
N THR A 3 -6.80 14.76 1.79
CA THR A 3 -6.71 14.06 3.05
C THR A 3 -6.12 14.99 4.11
N SER A 4 -6.68 15.00 5.31
CA SER A 4 -6.14 15.82 6.40
C SER A 4 -4.74 15.34 6.80
N ASP A 5 -3.96 16.23 7.42
CA ASP A 5 -2.60 15.88 7.85
C ASP A 5 -2.62 14.70 8.83
N LYS A 6 -3.58 14.67 9.73
CA LYS A 6 -3.72 13.57 10.68
C LYS A 6 -4.00 12.25 9.97
N GLU A 7 -4.87 12.26 8.97
CA GLU A 7 -5.17 11.07 8.19
C GLU A 7 -3.97 10.61 7.39
N ARG A 8 -3.22 11.54 6.83
CA ARG A 8 -2.00 11.21 6.08
C ARG A 8 -1.00 10.49 6.96
N ILE A 9 -0.80 10.96 8.18
CA ILE A 9 0.12 10.33 9.14
C ILE A 9 -0.36 8.92 9.47
N LEU A 10 -1.66 8.74 9.73
CA LEU A 10 -2.22 7.43 10.03
C LEU A 10 -2.08 6.48 8.84
N ARG A 11 -2.34 6.97 7.64
CA ARG A 11 -2.20 6.17 6.42
C ARG A 11 -0.74 5.82 6.15
N LEU A 12 0.17 6.76 6.39
CA LEU A 12 1.60 6.50 6.23
C LEU A 12 2.06 5.38 7.17
N LYS A 13 1.64 5.42 8.42
CA LYS A 13 1.96 4.37 9.38
C LYS A 13 1.40 3.02 8.95
N ALA A 14 0.18 3.00 8.43
CA ALA A 14 -0.44 1.78 7.92
C ALA A 14 0.34 1.20 6.75
N VAL A 15 0.79 2.06 5.83
CA VAL A 15 1.61 1.65 4.69
C VAL A 15 2.95 1.07 5.15
N GLN A 16 3.61 1.75 6.09
CA GLN A 16 4.87 1.26 6.63
C GLN A 16 4.72 -0.12 7.26
N SER A 17 3.65 -0.33 8.01
CA SER A 17 3.35 -1.61 8.62
C SER A 17 3.09 -2.69 7.55
N ALA A 18 2.32 -2.36 6.53
CA ALA A 18 2.03 -3.28 5.43
C ALA A 18 3.29 -3.66 4.67
N LEU A 19 4.15 -2.68 4.38
CA LEU A 19 5.40 -2.94 3.68
C LEU A 19 6.34 -3.81 4.51
N ALA A 20 6.40 -3.57 5.81
CA ALA A 20 7.21 -4.39 6.71
C ALA A 20 6.73 -5.85 6.71
N SER A 21 5.41 -6.07 6.71
CA SER A 21 4.83 -7.40 6.64
C SER A 21 5.18 -8.11 5.33
N VAL A 22 5.11 -7.39 4.22
CA VAL A 22 5.47 -7.92 2.90
C VAL A 22 6.94 -8.33 2.87
N GLN A 23 7.82 -7.49 3.43
CA GLN A 23 9.25 -7.79 3.49
C GLN A 23 9.55 -9.01 4.37
N LEU A 24 8.86 -9.13 5.50
CA LEU A 24 9.02 -10.28 6.38
C LEU A 24 8.60 -11.58 5.70
N ALA A 25 7.64 -11.51 4.79
CA ALA A 25 7.22 -12.65 4.00
C ALA A 25 8.20 -12.98 2.86
N GLY A 26 9.29 -12.23 2.72
CA GLY A 26 10.27 -12.44 1.67
C GLY A 26 9.91 -11.84 0.33
N LEU A 27 8.90 -10.98 0.30
CA LEU A 27 8.43 -10.33 -0.92
C LEU A 27 8.97 -8.91 -0.98
N GLN A 28 9.22 -8.42 -2.20
CA GLN A 28 9.59 -7.03 -2.41
C GLN A 28 8.44 -6.31 -3.10
N PRO A 29 7.97 -5.19 -2.54
CA PRO A 29 6.90 -4.44 -3.18
C PRO A 29 7.39 -3.85 -4.50
N SER A 30 6.53 -3.91 -5.54
CA SER A 30 6.83 -3.31 -6.82
C SER A 30 6.70 -1.79 -6.75
N GLN A 31 7.30 -1.09 -7.71
CA GLN A 31 7.12 0.35 -7.84
C GLN A 31 5.65 0.72 -8.01
N ARG A 32 4.90 -0.12 -8.72
CA ARG A 32 3.46 0.09 -8.91
C ARG A 32 2.73 0.11 -7.59
N LEU A 33 3.04 -0.83 -6.70
CA LEU A 33 2.41 -0.91 -5.38
C LEU A 33 2.81 0.30 -4.53
N GLU A 34 4.07 0.70 -4.57
CA GLU A 34 4.54 1.87 -3.84
C GLU A 34 3.83 3.15 -4.30
N ARG A 35 3.66 3.31 -5.61
CA ARG A 35 2.92 4.45 -6.16
C ARG A 35 1.47 4.46 -5.73
N LEU A 36 0.86 3.29 -5.67
CA LEU A 36 -0.52 3.15 -5.25
C LEU A 36 -0.69 3.50 -3.78
N PHE A 37 0.25 3.08 -2.93
CA PHE A 37 0.26 3.46 -1.53
C PHE A 37 0.40 4.97 -1.37
N ALA A 38 1.32 5.59 -2.12
CA ALA A 38 1.49 7.04 -2.09
C ALA A 38 0.20 7.76 -2.50
N SER A 39 -0.46 7.26 -3.55
CA SER A 39 -1.73 7.81 -4.02
C SER A 39 -2.82 7.67 -2.96
N TRP A 40 -2.86 6.55 -2.25
CA TRP A 40 -3.80 6.35 -1.16
C TRP A 40 -3.54 7.30 0.01
N ILE A 41 -2.27 7.51 0.37
CA ILE A 41 -1.90 8.47 1.42
C ILE A 41 -2.40 9.87 1.08
N ASP A 42 -2.31 10.25 -0.19
CA ASP A 42 -2.77 11.55 -0.67
C ASP A 42 -4.30 11.63 -0.86
N GLY A 43 -5.00 10.51 -0.72
CA GLY A 43 -6.45 10.47 -0.86
C GLY A 43 -6.94 10.32 -2.29
N ASN A 44 -6.05 9.97 -3.22
CA ASN A 44 -6.37 9.84 -4.65
C ASN A 44 -6.75 8.41 -5.05
N SER A 45 -6.50 7.44 -4.18
CA SER A 45 -6.86 6.04 -4.41
C SER A 45 -7.66 5.50 -3.24
N THR A 46 -8.49 4.48 -3.50
CA THR A 46 -9.29 3.84 -2.45
C THR A 46 -8.51 2.69 -1.81
N LEU A 47 -8.92 2.32 -0.61
CA LEU A 47 -8.35 1.16 0.08
C LEU A 47 -8.60 -0.13 -0.70
N ASP A 48 -9.75 -0.23 -1.38
CA ASP A 48 -10.06 -1.39 -2.22
C ASP A 48 -9.05 -1.54 -3.35
N GLN A 49 -8.62 -0.44 -3.96
CA GLN A 49 -7.60 -0.46 -5.00
C GLN A 49 -6.25 -0.95 -4.45
N VAL A 50 -5.90 -0.51 -3.24
CA VAL A 50 -4.67 -0.94 -2.58
C VAL A 50 -4.72 -2.44 -2.29
N HIS A 51 -5.83 -2.92 -1.73
CA HIS A 51 -6.01 -4.34 -1.43
C HIS A 51 -5.95 -5.20 -2.69
N ALA A 52 -6.59 -4.77 -3.76
CA ALA A 52 -6.59 -5.52 -5.01
C ALA A 52 -5.18 -5.65 -5.59
N SER A 53 -4.38 -4.58 -5.53
CA SER A 53 -3.00 -4.61 -6.00
C SER A 53 -2.13 -5.49 -5.12
N LEU A 54 -2.32 -5.43 -3.81
CA LEU A 54 -1.56 -6.26 -2.88
C LEU A 54 -1.85 -7.74 -3.11
N PHE A 55 -3.13 -8.10 -3.30
CA PHE A 55 -3.52 -9.47 -3.62
C PHE A 55 -2.89 -9.96 -4.91
N ALA A 56 -2.89 -9.12 -5.94
CA ALA A 56 -2.30 -9.47 -7.23
C ALA A 56 -0.81 -9.77 -7.08
N GLU A 57 -0.09 -8.98 -6.29
CA GLU A 57 1.34 -9.18 -6.07
C GLU A 57 1.63 -10.46 -5.28
N VAL A 58 0.87 -10.71 -4.22
CA VAL A 58 1.03 -11.92 -3.42
C VAL A 58 0.74 -13.16 -4.27
N LYS A 59 -0.31 -13.10 -5.08
CA LYS A 59 -0.67 -14.21 -5.96
C LYS A 59 0.42 -14.49 -6.98
N THR A 60 0.99 -13.45 -7.57
CA THR A 60 2.06 -13.61 -8.54
C THR A 60 3.32 -14.20 -7.88
N ALA A 61 3.64 -13.79 -6.67
CA ALA A 61 4.80 -14.29 -5.94
C ALA A 61 4.67 -15.76 -5.57
N ASN A 62 3.43 -16.26 -5.41
CA ASN A 62 3.17 -17.65 -5.03
C ASN A 62 3.01 -18.59 -6.23
N ASP A 63 3.00 -18.06 -7.42
CA ASP A 63 2.99 -18.85 -8.63
C ASP A 63 4.43 -19.25 -9.00
#